data_a0edeb6e0837d6d5a4552f0f569042a9
#
_entry.id   a0edeb6e0837d6d5a4552f0f569042a9
#
_cell.length_a   1.000
_cell.length_b   1.000
_cell.length_c   1.000
_cell.angle_alpha   90.00
_cell.angle_beta   90.00
_cell.angle_gamma   90.00
#
_symmetry.space_group_name_H-M   'P 1'
#
loop_
_entity.id
_entity.type
_entity.pdbx_description
1 polymer ?
#
loop_
_entity_poly.entity_id
_entity_poly.type
_entity_poly.pdbx_seq_one_letter_code
_entity_poly.pdbx_strand_id
1 'polypeptide(L)' 'MRKVDLEGDPGLFLFESTTHVFWAEEAAQEEGVAVEVVPAPPGMKDLCGLALRTTHEGKGALESVLRAEGIPFRRSS' A
#
# COMPACT_ATOMS: atom_id res chain seq x y z
N MET A 1 20.25 -2.64 -10.13
CA MET A 1 19.90 -2.37 -9.68
C MET A 1 18.66 -2.41 -9.47
N ARG A 2 17.88 -2.40 -9.86
CA ARG A 2 16.73 -2.44 -9.73
C ARG A 2 16.25 -3.70 -9.26
N LYS A 3 16.82 -4.76 -9.36
CA LYS A 3 16.41 -5.90 -8.90
C LYS A 3 16.28 -5.86 -7.49
N VAL A 4 16.96 -5.11 -6.85
CA VAL A 4 16.89 -4.94 -5.48
C VAL A 4 15.51 -4.54 -5.08
N ASP A 5 14.92 -3.68 -5.82
CA ASP A 5 13.61 -3.25 -5.49
C ASP A 5 12.64 -4.36 -5.52
N LEU A 6 12.77 -5.24 -6.42
CA LEU A 6 11.86 -6.30 -6.51
C LEU A 6 11.97 -7.22 -5.35
N GLU A 7 13.16 -7.52 -4.93
CA GLU A 7 13.31 -8.36 -3.86
C GLU A 7 12.92 -7.73 -2.62
N GLY A 8 13.19 -6.50 -2.45
CA GLY A 8 12.92 -5.80 -1.26
C GLY A 8 11.47 -5.60 -0.99
N ASP A 9 10.64 -5.68 -1.96
CA ASP A 9 9.24 -5.47 -1.76
C ASP A 9 9.08 -4.23 -0.92
N PRO A 10 9.39 -3.15 -1.41
CA PRO A 10 9.50 -1.90 -0.70
C PRO A 10 8.32 -1.54 0.16
N GLY A 11 7.16 -1.72 -0.31
CA GLY A 11 6.05 -1.38 0.54
C GLY A 11 4.76 -1.82 -0.06
N LEU A 12 4.22 -2.91 0.45
CA LEU A 12 2.96 -3.41 -0.05
C LEU A 12 1.98 -3.37 1.10
N PHE A 13 0.94 -2.58 0.93
CA PHE A 13 -0.07 -2.39 1.96
C PHE A 13 -1.37 -3.05 1.52
N LEU A 14 -1.93 -3.86 2.39
CA LEU A 14 -3.12 -4.65 2.08
C LEU A 14 -4.32 -4.11 2.83
N PHE A 15 -5.49 -4.20 2.21
CA PHE A 15 -6.69 -3.63 2.77
C PHE A 15 -7.83 -4.63 2.72
N GLU A 16 -8.81 -4.44 3.58
CA GLU A 16 -9.93 -5.34 3.65
C GLU A 16 -10.99 -5.10 2.60
N SER A 17 -11.03 -3.95 2.02
CA SER A 17 -12.02 -3.68 0.99
C SER A 17 -11.44 -2.80 -0.09
N THR A 18 -12.03 -2.91 -1.27
CA THR A 18 -11.58 -2.12 -2.40
C THR A 18 -11.79 -0.65 -2.12
N THR A 19 -12.84 -0.31 -1.39
CA THR A 19 -13.08 1.08 -1.05
C THR A 19 -11.92 1.64 -0.25
N HIS A 20 -11.37 0.85 0.67
CA HIS A 20 -10.25 1.33 1.46
C HIS A 20 -9.01 1.53 0.58
N VAL A 21 -8.81 0.69 -0.43
CA VAL A 21 -7.68 0.84 -1.32
C VAL A 21 -7.74 2.18 -2.04
N PHE A 22 -8.90 2.51 -2.58
CA PHE A 22 -9.00 3.75 -3.33
C PHE A 22 -9.01 4.98 -2.42
N TRP A 23 -9.54 4.84 -1.22
CA TRP A 23 -9.49 5.92 -0.25
C TRP A 23 -8.02 6.17 0.09
N ALA A 24 -7.28 5.09 0.33
CA ALA A 24 -5.88 5.23 0.69
C ALA A 24 -5.07 5.84 -0.46
N GLU A 25 -5.38 5.44 -1.68
CA GLU A 25 -4.68 5.97 -2.83
C GLU A 25 -4.90 7.47 -2.93
N GLU A 26 -6.12 7.89 -2.78
CA GLU A 26 -6.43 9.30 -2.89
C GLU A 26 -5.76 10.10 -1.77
N ALA A 27 -5.83 9.60 -0.56
CA ALA A 27 -5.22 10.30 0.56
C ALA A 27 -3.71 10.41 0.38
N ALA A 28 -3.09 9.34 -0.14
CA ALA A 28 -1.65 9.36 -0.35
C ALA A 28 -1.28 10.37 -1.42
N GLN A 29 -2.06 10.43 -2.48
CA GLN A 29 -1.76 11.37 -3.55
C GLN A 29 -1.87 12.80 -3.08
N GLU A 30 -2.81 13.08 -2.21
CA GLU A 30 -2.96 14.41 -1.69
C GLU A 30 -1.78 14.81 -0.84
N GLU A 31 -1.09 13.84 -0.25
CA GLU A 31 0.08 14.14 0.57
C GLU A 31 1.37 14.01 -0.22
N GLY A 32 1.28 13.76 -1.50
CA GLY A 32 2.48 13.66 -2.32
C GLY A 32 3.21 12.34 -2.21
N VAL A 33 2.55 11.30 -1.73
CA VAL A 33 3.19 10.00 -1.60
C VAL A 33 2.92 9.19 -2.86
N ALA A 34 3.95 8.67 -3.48
CA ALA A 34 3.80 7.91 -4.70
C ALA A 34 3.27 6.51 -4.38
N VAL A 35 2.15 6.15 -4.95
CA VAL A 35 1.55 4.83 -4.73
C VAL A 35 0.99 4.29 -6.03
N GLU A 36 0.80 2.98 -6.05
CA GLU A 36 0.26 2.32 -7.23
C GLU A 36 -0.65 1.20 -6.77
N VAL A 37 -1.83 1.07 -7.35
CA VAL A 37 -2.75 -0.02 -7.02
C VAL A 37 -2.29 -1.24 -7.79
N VAL A 38 -2.07 -2.33 -7.10
CA VAL A 38 -1.59 -3.56 -7.73
C VAL A 38 -2.40 -4.74 -7.18
N PRO A 39 -2.38 -5.88 -7.85
CA PRO A 39 -3.07 -7.05 -7.32
C PRO A 39 -2.38 -7.53 -6.05
N ALA A 40 -3.15 -8.01 -5.11
CA ALA A 40 -2.58 -8.54 -3.89
C ALA A 40 -1.87 -9.85 -4.19
N PRO A 41 -0.85 -10.21 -3.42
CA PRO A 41 -0.12 -11.45 -3.70
C PRO A 41 -1.01 -12.67 -3.47
N PRO A 42 -0.66 -13.78 -4.08
CA PRO A 42 -1.39 -15.01 -3.85
C PRO A 42 -1.31 -15.38 -2.38
N GLY A 43 -2.32 -15.91 -1.85
CA GLY A 43 -2.32 -16.28 -0.45
C GLY A 43 -2.97 -15.26 0.43
N MET A 44 -3.29 -14.10 -0.11
CA MET A 44 -3.94 -13.05 0.66
C MET A 44 -5.38 -12.95 0.26
N LYS A 45 -6.04 -14.07 0.03
CA LYS A 45 -7.37 -14.03 -0.43
C LYS A 45 -8.39 -13.57 0.53
N ASP A 46 -8.06 -13.47 1.79
CA ASP A 46 -9.02 -12.99 2.75
C ASP A 46 -9.25 -11.50 2.58
N LEU A 47 -8.40 -10.85 1.83
CA LEU A 47 -8.48 -9.41 1.64
C LEU A 47 -9.17 -9.11 0.32
N CYS A 48 -9.22 -7.86 -0.03
CA CYS A 48 -10.00 -7.47 -1.20
C CYS A 48 -9.39 -7.82 -2.54
N GLY A 49 -8.18 -8.32 -2.54
CA GLY A 49 -7.57 -8.69 -3.81
C GLY A 49 -6.73 -7.60 -4.42
N LEU A 50 -6.76 -6.42 -3.85
CA LEU A 50 -5.94 -5.31 -4.33
C LEU A 50 -5.06 -4.82 -3.21
N ALA A 51 -3.95 -4.21 -3.57
CA ALA A 51 -3.01 -3.68 -2.60
C ALA A 51 -2.47 -2.37 -3.12
N LEU A 52 -1.84 -1.60 -2.24
CA LEU A 52 -1.17 -0.39 -2.65
C LEU A 52 0.31 -0.63 -2.49
N ARG A 53 1.06 -0.30 -3.53
CA ARG A 53 2.49 -0.42 -3.49
C ARG A 53 3.10 0.96 -3.45
N THR A 54 4.12 1.14 -2.65
CA THR A 54 4.81 2.41 -2.57
C THR A 54 6.30 2.15 -2.60
N THR A 55 7.10 3.20 -2.67
CA THR A 55 8.55 3.06 -2.69
C THR A 55 9.05 2.76 -1.31
N HIS A 56 10.29 2.29 -1.24
CA HIS A 56 10.91 2.01 0.03
C HIS A 56 10.88 3.26 0.90
N GLU A 57 11.14 4.39 0.32
CA GLU A 57 11.14 5.63 1.07
C GLU A 57 9.76 6.09 1.43
N GLY A 58 8.77 5.70 0.68
CA GLY A 58 7.41 6.15 0.95
C GLY A 58 6.67 5.36 1.99
N LYS A 59 7.25 4.25 2.48
CA LYS A 59 6.54 3.42 3.43
C LYS A 59 6.09 4.15 4.67
N GLY A 60 7.01 4.88 5.27
CA GLY A 60 6.68 5.58 6.49
C GLY A 60 5.66 6.67 6.26
N ALA A 61 5.80 7.39 5.15
CA ALA A 61 4.86 8.45 4.85
C ALA A 61 3.47 7.88 4.59
N LEU A 62 3.40 6.79 3.84
CA LEU A 62 2.10 6.19 3.56
C LEU A 62 1.45 5.69 4.85
N GLU A 63 2.23 5.05 5.71
CA GLU A 63 1.68 4.56 6.94
C GLU A 63 1.14 5.71 7.79
N SER A 64 1.84 6.83 7.82
CA SER A 64 1.37 7.97 8.57
C SER A 64 0.06 8.51 8.00
N VAL A 65 -0.04 8.56 6.68
CA VAL A 65 -1.25 9.04 6.05
C VAL A 65 -2.42 8.13 6.39
N LEU A 66 -2.21 6.82 6.32
CA LEU A 66 -3.29 5.89 6.59
C LEU A 66 -3.74 5.98 8.04
N ARG A 67 -2.81 6.15 8.95
CA ARG A 67 -3.19 6.25 10.35
C ARG A 67 -3.93 7.55 10.61
N ALA A 68 -3.50 8.63 9.97
CA ALA A 68 -4.15 9.91 10.15
C ALA A 68 -5.58 9.88 9.62
N GLU A 69 -5.80 9.12 8.54
CA GLU A 69 -7.14 9.04 7.97
C GLU A 69 -7.99 7.96 8.61
N GLY A 70 -7.40 7.14 9.46
CA GLY A 70 -8.15 6.08 10.09
C GLY A 70 -8.44 4.90 9.17
N ILE A 71 -7.61 4.70 8.16
CA ILE A 71 -7.82 3.62 7.22
C ILE A 71 -7.09 2.38 7.69
N PRO A 72 -7.80 1.29 7.98
CA PRO A 72 -7.14 0.07 8.44
C PRO A 72 -6.34 -0.57 7.32
N PHE A 73 -5.18 -1.10 7.65
CA PHE A 73 -4.32 -1.73 6.66
C PHE A 73 -3.45 -2.79 7.30
N ARG A 74 -2.84 -3.63 6.46
CA ARG A 74 -1.87 -4.59 6.90
C ARG A 74 -0.64 -4.45 6.04
N ARG A 75 0.52 -4.71 6.62
CA ARG A 75 1.76 -4.66 5.88
C ARG A 75 2.11 -6.06 5.44
N SER A 76 2.58 -6.19 4.23
CA SER A 76 2.87 -7.48 3.68
C SER A 76 4.17 -8.02 4.19
N SER A 77 5.02 -7.31 4.69
CA SER A 77 6.23 -7.91 5.17
C SER A 77 6.59 -7.43 6.54
#